data_0ec86f2de33b7e2329f1a90811136477
#
_entry.id   0ec86f2de33b7e2329f1a90811136477
#
_cell.length_a   1.000
_cell.length_b   1.000
_cell.length_c   1.000
_cell.angle_alpha   90.00
_cell.angle_beta   90.00
_cell.angle_gamma   90.00
#
_symmetry.space_group_name_H-M   'P 1'
#
loop_
_entity.id
_entity.type
_entity.pdbx_description
1 polymer ?
#
loop_
_entity_poly.entity_id
_entity_poly.type
_entity_poly.pdbx_seq_one_letter_code
_entity_poly.pdbx_strand_id
1 'polypeptide(L)'
;HVLSAMVSEAYGVATSFDWNSIPEMKGKRIAMAGTNAPLFIPIEAIPVTLGIGDHYQAMQSSLADGSLFYISGMEAFKLKEVAEYFNKTGFGSLSTLVAFMNLDTRKRLPKEVVDIIDEVALETSWRVAEISKKRDQDVEARLLEEGITVNTLPAEQRAQWAELIKDLPGKSAQELDAKGFPATQVLKTYIKFMNEEGYQFPLDYPL
;
A
#
# COMPACT_ATOMS: atom_id res chain seq x y z
N HIS A 1 17.77 1.39 -16.58
CA HIS A 1 17.24 0.02 -16.67
C HIS A 1 16.57 -0.37 -15.36
N VAL A 2 15.31 -0.81 -15.42
CA VAL A 2 14.61 -1.39 -14.27
C VAL A 2 15.12 -2.83 -14.11
N LEU A 3 15.52 -3.18 -12.90
CA LEU A 3 16.00 -4.53 -12.56
C LEU A 3 14.86 -5.37 -11.97
N SER A 4 14.19 -4.85 -10.96
CA SER A 4 13.08 -5.53 -10.29
C SER A 4 12.02 -4.55 -9.83
N ALA A 5 10.81 -5.01 -9.73
CA ALA A 5 9.72 -4.30 -9.07
C ALA A 5 9.16 -5.20 -7.96
N MET A 6 9.05 -4.65 -6.77
CA MET A 6 8.57 -5.35 -5.58
C MET A 6 7.37 -4.59 -5.04
N VAL A 7 6.27 -5.29 -4.87
CA VAL A 7 5.07 -4.72 -4.25
C VAL A 7 5.26 -4.77 -2.74
N SER A 8 4.88 -3.72 -2.04
CA SER A 8 4.83 -3.76 -0.57
C SER A 8 3.72 -4.70 -0.11
N GLU A 9 3.71 -5.02 1.17
CA GLU A 9 2.63 -5.74 1.82
C GLU A 9 1.29 -5.01 1.67
N ALA A 10 0.18 -5.70 1.92
CA ALA A 10 -1.14 -5.08 1.89
C ALA A 10 -1.28 -4.05 3.01
N TYR A 11 -1.78 -2.87 2.65
CA TYR A 11 -2.00 -1.79 3.60
C TYR A 11 -3.29 -1.99 4.39
N GLY A 12 -3.23 -1.62 5.64
CA GLY A 12 -4.34 -1.49 6.55
C GLY A 12 -4.19 -0.21 7.36
N VAL A 13 -5.03 -0.05 8.36
CA VAL A 13 -4.98 1.12 9.26
C VAL A 13 -4.84 0.64 10.69
N ALA A 14 -3.72 0.98 11.32
CA ALA A 14 -3.52 0.84 12.76
C ALA A 14 -4.23 1.98 13.47
N THR A 15 -5.06 1.71 14.47
CA THR A 15 -5.86 2.74 15.16
C THR A 15 -5.89 2.53 16.67
N SER A 16 -6.08 3.63 17.41
CA SER A 16 -6.36 3.61 18.84
C SER A 16 -7.86 3.45 19.16
N PHE A 17 -8.69 3.27 18.14
CA PHE A 17 -10.15 3.12 18.25
C PHE A 17 -10.61 1.99 17.34
N ASP A 18 -11.69 1.31 17.74
CA ASP A 18 -12.32 0.30 16.89
C ASP A 18 -13.13 0.96 15.77
N TRP A 19 -13.12 0.34 14.57
CA TRP A 19 -13.96 0.74 13.45
C TRP A 19 -14.14 -0.41 12.48
N ASN A 20 -15.31 -0.49 11.87
CA ASN A 20 -15.64 -1.48 10.85
C ASN A 20 -16.54 -0.90 9.75
N SER A 21 -16.79 0.40 9.78
CA SER A 21 -17.61 1.12 8.81
C SER A 21 -17.00 2.48 8.45
N ILE A 22 -17.26 2.95 7.23
CA ILE A 22 -16.75 4.23 6.74
C ILE A 22 -17.16 5.42 7.62
N PRO A 23 -18.41 5.53 8.11
CA PRO A 23 -18.81 6.68 8.94
C PRO A 23 -18.00 6.84 10.22
N GLU A 24 -17.42 5.76 10.75
CA GLU A 24 -16.60 5.81 11.97
C GLU A 24 -15.23 6.47 11.74
N MET A 25 -14.81 6.58 10.48
CA MET A 25 -13.58 7.28 10.09
C MET A 25 -13.74 8.80 9.99
N LYS A 26 -14.98 9.30 10.02
CA LYS A 26 -15.27 10.74 9.93
C LYS A 26 -14.56 11.52 11.03
N GLY A 27 -13.76 12.51 10.61
CA GLY A 27 -13.00 13.38 11.51
C GLY A 27 -11.79 12.73 12.17
N LYS A 28 -11.51 11.44 11.91
CA LYS A 28 -10.32 10.76 12.44
C LYS A 28 -9.08 11.19 11.70
N ARG A 29 -8.02 11.49 12.45
CA ARG A 29 -6.73 11.92 11.91
C ARG A 29 -5.86 10.69 11.65
N ILE A 30 -5.52 10.45 10.40
CA ILE A 30 -4.76 9.27 10.00
C ILE A 30 -3.40 9.69 9.44
N ALA A 31 -2.34 9.31 10.15
CA ALA A 31 -0.97 9.49 9.68
C ALA A 31 -0.72 8.63 8.45
N MET A 32 -0.16 9.22 7.41
CA MET A 32 0.15 8.52 6.17
C MET A 32 1.33 9.15 5.45
N ALA A 33 2.09 8.33 4.75
CA ALA A 33 3.20 8.78 3.91
C ALA A 33 2.78 8.89 2.43
N GLY A 34 3.55 9.66 1.68
CA GLY A 34 3.38 9.76 0.24
C GLY A 34 2.09 10.46 -0.20
N THR A 35 1.48 9.94 -1.25
CA THR A 35 0.33 10.54 -1.94
C THR A 35 -1.01 9.86 -1.61
N ASN A 36 -1.13 9.26 -0.42
CA ASN A 36 -2.31 8.45 -0.05
C ASN A 36 -3.51 9.28 0.46
N ALA A 37 -3.32 10.56 0.73
CA ALA A 37 -4.39 11.44 1.24
C ALA A 37 -5.68 11.41 0.40
N PRO A 38 -5.66 11.39 -0.95
CA PRO A 38 -6.86 11.33 -1.76
C PRO A 38 -7.73 10.08 -1.54
N LEU A 39 -7.18 9.01 -0.97
CA LEU A 39 -7.94 7.80 -0.63
C LEU A 39 -8.84 8.03 0.60
N PHE A 40 -8.44 8.89 1.53
CA PHE A 40 -9.07 9.08 2.84
C PHE A 40 -9.98 10.30 2.91
N ILE A 41 -9.73 11.34 2.11
CA ILE A 41 -10.55 12.56 2.08
C ILE A 41 -12.03 12.24 1.79
N PRO A 42 -12.40 11.38 0.82
CA PRO A 42 -13.80 11.11 0.50
C PRO A 42 -14.57 10.37 1.59
N ILE A 43 -13.90 9.72 2.53
CA ILE A 43 -14.52 9.11 3.71
C ILE A 43 -14.52 10.06 4.93
N GLU A 44 -14.27 11.34 4.70
CA GLU A 44 -14.23 12.40 5.71
C GLU A 44 -13.20 12.19 6.83
N ALA A 45 -12.19 11.31 6.61
CA ALA A 45 -11.03 11.23 7.48
C ALA A 45 -10.08 12.41 7.20
N ILE A 46 -9.26 12.75 8.19
CA ILE A 46 -8.31 13.87 8.12
C ILE A 46 -6.90 13.29 7.89
N PRO A 47 -6.35 13.37 6.68
CA PRO A 47 -4.98 12.92 6.43
C PRO A 47 -3.96 13.80 7.15
N VAL A 48 -3.03 13.15 7.87
CA VAL A 48 -1.85 13.79 8.47
C VAL A 48 -0.62 13.27 7.73
N THR A 49 -0.11 14.04 6.78
CA THR A 49 1.01 13.61 5.94
C THR A 49 2.33 13.76 6.68
N LEU A 50 2.95 12.63 6.98
CA LEU A 50 4.20 12.52 7.76
C LEU A 50 5.12 11.47 7.13
N GLY A 51 6.41 11.55 7.46
CA GLY A 51 7.34 10.44 7.21
C GLY A 51 6.99 9.22 8.08
N ILE A 52 7.23 8.02 7.56
CA ILE A 52 6.89 6.77 8.27
C ILE A 52 7.49 6.71 9.67
N GLY A 53 8.74 7.21 9.84
CA GLY A 53 9.41 7.25 11.15
C GLY A 53 8.71 8.08 12.21
N ASP A 54 7.83 9.00 11.80
CA ASP A 54 7.13 9.93 12.70
C ASP A 54 5.73 9.43 13.12
N HIS A 55 5.23 8.33 12.52
CA HIS A 55 3.88 7.84 12.78
C HIS A 55 3.67 7.42 14.24
N TYR A 56 4.67 6.72 14.84
CA TYR A 56 4.62 6.36 16.26
C TYR A 56 4.45 7.59 17.15
N GLN A 57 5.30 8.60 16.96
CA GLN A 57 5.28 9.81 17.76
C GLN A 57 3.98 10.61 17.54
N ALA A 58 3.44 10.63 16.32
CA ALA A 58 2.18 11.29 16.01
C ALA A 58 1.00 10.63 16.74
N MET A 59 0.95 9.31 16.80
CA MET A 59 -0.08 8.59 17.55
C MET A 59 0.11 8.74 19.06
N GLN A 60 1.35 8.61 19.56
CA GLN A 60 1.64 8.73 20.97
C GLN A 60 1.26 10.13 21.54
N SER A 61 1.49 11.18 20.77
CA SER A 61 1.13 12.56 21.15
C SER A 61 -0.31 12.94 20.83
N SER A 62 -1.12 12.00 20.36
CA SER A 62 -2.49 12.24 19.88
C SER A 62 -2.58 13.29 18.75
N LEU A 63 -1.52 13.49 17.97
CA LEU A 63 -1.57 14.24 16.71
C LEU A 63 -2.34 13.46 15.64
N ALA A 64 -2.23 12.13 15.65
CA ALA A 64 -2.98 11.21 14.81
C ALA A 64 -3.71 10.17 15.66
N ASP A 65 -4.89 9.76 15.21
CA ASP A 65 -5.72 8.72 15.84
C ASP A 65 -5.43 7.34 15.26
N GLY A 66 -4.71 7.31 14.13
CA GLY A 66 -4.29 6.08 13.46
C GLY A 66 -3.18 6.31 12.44
N SER A 67 -2.70 5.22 11.86
CA SER A 67 -1.61 5.17 10.89
C SER A 67 -1.97 4.24 9.74
N LEU A 68 -1.90 4.74 8.51
CA LEU A 68 -1.99 3.93 7.29
C LEU A 68 -0.65 3.25 7.05
N PHE A 69 -0.60 1.94 7.24
CA PHE A 69 0.60 1.14 7.04
C PHE A 69 0.27 -0.34 6.82
N TYR A 70 1.25 -1.18 6.57
CA TYR A 70 1.08 -2.64 6.50
C TYR A 70 1.26 -3.28 7.88
N ILE A 71 0.72 -4.50 8.05
CA ILE A 71 0.63 -5.14 9.37
C ILE A 71 2.01 -5.39 10.00
N SER A 72 3.03 -5.72 9.22
CA SER A 72 4.39 -5.91 9.76
C SER A 72 4.99 -4.62 10.33
N GLY A 73 4.46 -3.46 9.94
CA GLY A 73 4.82 -2.17 10.50
C GLY A 73 4.39 -1.97 11.95
N MET A 74 3.37 -2.71 12.42
CA MET A 74 2.95 -2.70 13.82
C MET A 74 4.11 -3.05 14.77
N GLU A 75 4.94 -4.02 14.37
CA GLU A 75 6.14 -4.38 15.13
C GLU A 75 7.34 -3.50 14.75
N ALA A 76 7.63 -3.36 13.45
CA ALA A 76 8.84 -2.70 12.96
C ALA A 76 8.95 -1.23 13.40
N PHE A 77 7.81 -0.54 13.51
CA PHE A 77 7.72 0.87 13.93
C PHE A 77 7.05 1.03 15.29
N LYS A 78 6.92 -0.04 16.06
CA LYS A 78 6.33 -0.07 17.41
C LYS A 78 4.91 0.46 17.48
N LEU A 79 4.16 0.46 16.37
CA LEU A 79 2.80 1.00 16.35
C LEU A 79 1.86 0.23 17.28
N LYS A 80 2.16 -1.05 17.58
CA LYS A 80 1.39 -1.84 18.54
C LYS A 80 1.43 -1.31 19.99
N GLU A 81 2.36 -0.40 20.32
CA GLU A 81 2.41 0.24 21.65
C GLU A 81 1.41 1.42 21.75
N VAL A 82 0.90 1.93 20.63
CA VAL A 82 0.04 3.11 20.54
C VAL A 82 -1.25 2.87 19.73
N ALA A 83 -1.44 1.65 19.23
CA ALA A 83 -2.63 1.21 18.51
C ALA A 83 -3.13 -0.12 19.09
N GLU A 84 -4.43 -0.22 19.32
CA GLU A 84 -5.10 -1.43 19.82
C GLU A 84 -5.73 -2.26 18.70
N TYR A 85 -5.90 -1.65 17.53
CA TYR A 85 -6.59 -2.24 16.37
C TYR A 85 -5.74 -2.15 15.12
N PHE A 86 -5.84 -3.19 14.29
CA PHE A 86 -5.36 -3.16 12.92
C PHE A 86 -6.47 -3.58 11.97
N ASN A 87 -6.87 -2.69 11.06
CA ASN A 87 -7.97 -2.93 10.16
C ASN A 87 -7.47 -3.14 8.73
N LYS A 88 -7.66 -4.35 8.19
CA LYS A 88 -7.36 -4.70 6.80
C LYS A 88 -8.40 -4.06 5.90
N THR A 89 -7.99 -3.07 5.10
CA THR A 89 -8.90 -2.33 4.21
C THR A 89 -9.26 -3.11 2.94
N GLY A 90 -8.44 -4.10 2.57
CA GLY A 90 -8.63 -4.87 1.35
C GLY A 90 -8.26 -4.16 0.05
N PHE A 91 -7.62 -2.99 0.12
CA PHE A 91 -7.13 -2.28 -1.08
C PHE A 91 -5.78 -2.80 -1.60
N GLY A 92 -5.15 -3.73 -0.91
CA GLY A 92 -3.86 -4.29 -1.29
C GLY A 92 -2.69 -3.37 -1.00
N SER A 93 -1.65 -3.47 -1.80
CA SER A 93 -0.45 -2.65 -1.67
C SER A 93 -0.66 -1.26 -2.25
N LEU A 94 -0.23 -0.24 -1.52
CA LEU A 94 -0.28 1.17 -1.96
C LEU A 94 1.10 1.71 -2.36
N SER A 95 2.13 0.88 -2.37
CA SER A 95 3.46 1.29 -2.81
C SER A 95 4.19 0.18 -3.58
N THR A 96 5.03 0.60 -4.50
CA THR A 96 5.92 -0.29 -5.26
C THR A 96 7.35 0.18 -5.07
N LEU A 97 8.22 -0.74 -4.71
CA LEU A 97 9.66 -0.52 -4.66
C LEU A 97 10.27 -0.97 -5.98
N VAL A 98 11.09 -0.11 -6.57
CA VAL A 98 11.74 -0.41 -7.85
C VAL A 98 13.25 -0.33 -7.66
N ALA A 99 13.94 -1.41 -7.99
CA ALA A 99 15.39 -1.39 -8.13
C ALA A 99 15.75 -1.06 -9.58
N PHE A 100 16.64 -0.10 -9.77
CA PHE A 100 17.10 0.28 -11.12
C PHE A 100 18.59 0.52 -11.13
N MET A 101 19.18 0.33 -12.29
CA MET A 101 20.60 0.58 -12.56
C MET A 101 20.76 1.68 -13.61
N ASN A 102 21.74 2.54 -13.40
CA ASN A 102 22.14 3.52 -14.40
C ASN A 102 22.56 2.82 -15.69
N LEU A 103 22.09 3.30 -16.85
CA LEU A 103 22.34 2.66 -18.14
C LEU A 103 23.82 2.64 -18.53
N ASP A 104 24.57 3.67 -18.20
CA ASP A 104 26.00 3.72 -18.55
C ASP A 104 26.83 2.81 -17.65
N THR A 105 26.42 2.62 -16.40
CA THR A 105 26.99 1.59 -15.52
C THR A 105 26.74 0.21 -16.10
N ARG A 106 25.49 -0.11 -16.51
CA ARG A 106 25.13 -1.40 -17.11
C ARG A 106 25.97 -1.69 -18.38
N LYS A 107 26.14 -0.69 -19.25
CA LYS A 107 26.95 -0.84 -20.49
C LYS A 107 28.43 -1.14 -20.24
N ARG A 108 28.97 -0.72 -19.10
CA ARG A 108 30.38 -0.96 -18.72
C ARG A 108 30.63 -2.31 -18.08
N LEU A 109 29.59 -2.99 -17.64
CA LEU A 109 29.70 -4.31 -17.02
C LEU A 109 29.90 -5.40 -18.09
N PRO A 110 30.69 -6.45 -17.80
CA PRO A 110 30.74 -7.64 -18.63
C PRO A 110 29.35 -8.26 -18.80
N LYS A 111 29.12 -8.85 -19.97
CA LYS A 111 27.81 -9.44 -20.30
C LYS A 111 27.38 -10.47 -19.26
N GLU A 112 28.27 -11.34 -18.83
CA GLU A 112 28.03 -12.41 -17.86
C GLU A 112 27.56 -11.83 -16.51
N VAL A 113 28.10 -10.68 -16.10
CA VAL A 113 27.68 -9.99 -14.87
C VAL A 113 26.26 -9.40 -15.04
N VAL A 114 25.97 -8.82 -16.20
CA VAL A 114 24.65 -8.29 -16.52
C VAL A 114 23.59 -9.39 -16.52
N ASP A 115 23.90 -10.55 -17.12
CA ASP A 115 22.98 -11.69 -17.18
C ASP A 115 22.66 -12.23 -15.77
N ILE A 116 23.67 -12.32 -14.88
CA ILE A 116 23.48 -12.73 -13.48
C ILE A 116 22.62 -11.70 -12.72
N ILE A 117 22.88 -10.41 -12.92
CA ILE A 117 22.10 -9.35 -12.27
C ILE A 117 20.63 -9.43 -12.69
N ASP A 118 20.34 -9.65 -13.96
CA ASP A 118 18.97 -9.74 -14.47
C ASP A 118 18.24 -10.98 -13.93
N GLU A 119 18.92 -12.13 -13.89
CA GLU A 119 18.39 -13.37 -13.33
C GLU A 119 18.04 -13.21 -11.83
N VAL A 120 19.00 -12.72 -11.03
CA VAL A 120 18.82 -12.51 -9.60
C VAL A 120 17.74 -11.45 -9.31
N ALA A 121 17.67 -10.41 -10.13
CA ALA A 121 16.66 -9.36 -9.98
C ALA A 121 15.23 -9.90 -10.19
N LEU A 122 15.04 -10.77 -11.19
CA LEU A 122 13.76 -11.42 -11.42
C LEU A 122 13.39 -12.37 -10.28
N GLU A 123 14.32 -13.23 -9.85
CA GLU A 123 14.13 -14.12 -8.69
C GLU A 123 13.77 -13.32 -7.45
N THR A 124 14.45 -12.21 -7.21
CA THR A 124 14.21 -11.35 -6.05
C THR A 124 12.78 -10.84 -6.01
N SER A 125 12.18 -10.46 -7.14
CA SER A 125 10.79 -9.98 -7.20
C SER A 125 9.81 -11.02 -6.66
N TRP A 126 9.93 -12.27 -7.05
CA TRP A 126 9.09 -13.38 -6.57
C TRP A 126 9.36 -13.73 -5.11
N ARG A 127 10.64 -13.83 -4.77
CA ARG A 127 11.06 -14.22 -3.42
C ARG A 127 10.62 -13.23 -2.35
N VAL A 128 10.70 -11.92 -2.65
CA VAL A 128 10.20 -10.89 -1.75
C VAL A 128 8.71 -11.00 -1.53
N ALA A 129 7.91 -11.28 -2.57
CA ALA A 129 6.47 -11.47 -2.44
C ALA A 129 6.11 -12.63 -1.51
N GLU A 130 6.80 -13.77 -1.64
CA GLU A 130 6.60 -14.94 -0.76
C GLU A 130 6.99 -14.64 0.69
N ILE A 131 8.16 -14.03 0.91
CA ILE A 131 8.65 -13.67 2.25
C ILE A 131 7.71 -12.67 2.91
N SER A 132 7.25 -11.66 2.18
CA SER A 132 6.32 -10.65 2.70
C SER A 132 5.00 -11.26 3.12
N LYS A 133 4.42 -12.13 2.29
CA LYS A 133 3.18 -12.84 2.62
C LYS A 133 3.31 -13.68 3.89
N LYS A 134 4.43 -14.42 4.02
CA LYS A 134 4.68 -15.21 5.23
C LYS A 134 4.87 -14.32 6.45
N ARG A 135 5.61 -13.24 6.33
CA ARG A 135 5.85 -12.28 7.41
C ARG A 135 4.54 -11.66 7.90
N ASP A 136 3.63 -11.27 7.00
CA ASP A 136 2.33 -10.73 7.39
C ASP A 136 1.54 -11.72 8.23
N GLN A 137 1.51 -13.00 7.85
CA GLN A 137 0.84 -14.06 8.61
C GLN A 137 1.47 -14.27 9.98
N ASP A 138 2.80 -14.32 10.06
CA ASP A 138 3.54 -14.54 11.29
C ASP A 138 3.37 -13.34 12.27
N VAL A 139 3.35 -12.10 11.74
CA VAL A 139 3.12 -10.89 12.55
C VAL A 139 1.68 -10.84 13.03
N GLU A 140 0.70 -11.11 12.17
CA GLU A 140 -0.72 -11.13 12.55
C GLU A 140 -0.96 -12.09 13.72
N ALA A 141 -0.42 -13.30 13.65
CA ALA A 141 -0.54 -14.29 14.72
C ALA A 141 0.01 -13.76 16.05
N ARG A 142 1.18 -13.15 16.03
CA ARG A 142 1.78 -12.56 17.25
C ARG A 142 0.98 -11.39 17.81
N LEU A 143 0.47 -10.50 16.93
CA LEU A 143 -0.33 -9.37 17.36
C LEU A 143 -1.62 -9.81 18.05
N LEU A 144 -2.28 -10.87 17.52
CA LEU A 144 -3.45 -11.48 18.16
C LEU A 144 -3.12 -12.08 19.53
N GLU A 145 -1.98 -12.76 19.68
CA GLU A 145 -1.50 -13.29 20.97
C GLU A 145 -1.20 -12.16 21.96
N GLU A 146 -0.75 -11.02 21.50
CA GLU A 146 -0.47 -9.82 22.32
C GLU A 146 -1.75 -8.99 22.63
N GLY A 147 -2.92 -9.39 22.13
CA GLY A 147 -4.19 -8.75 22.42
C GLY A 147 -4.57 -7.61 21.47
N ILE A 148 -3.82 -7.41 20.39
CA ILE A 148 -4.22 -6.48 19.31
C ILE A 148 -5.40 -7.10 18.54
N THR A 149 -6.44 -6.31 18.33
CA THR A 149 -7.58 -6.73 17.51
C THR A 149 -7.29 -6.52 16.03
N VAL A 150 -7.34 -7.60 15.24
CA VAL A 150 -7.18 -7.52 13.78
C VAL A 150 -8.52 -7.72 13.11
N ASN A 151 -9.04 -6.64 12.51
CA ASN A 151 -10.31 -6.64 11.80
C ASN A 151 -10.09 -6.70 10.27
N THR A 152 -11.12 -7.10 9.55
CA THR A 152 -11.20 -6.95 8.10
C THR A 152 -12.41 -6.09 7.77
N LEU A 153 -12.20 -5.03 6.99
CA LEU A 153 -13.30 -4.16 6.56
C LEU A 153 -14.31 -5.00 5.76
N PRO A 154 -15.61 -4.95 6.11
CA PRO A 154 -16.64 -5.69 5.38
C PRO A 154 -16.64 -5.37 3.89
N ALA A 155 -16.92 -6.36 3.05
CA ALA A 155 -16.88 -6.23 1.60
C ALA A 155 -17.79 -5.09 1.09
N GLU A 156 -18.96 -4.90 1.72
CA GLU A 156 -19.87 -3.80 1.40
C GLU A 156 -19.24 -2.43 1.69
N GLN A 157 -18.58 -2.27 2.83
CA GLN A 157 -17.88 -1.02 3.20
C GLN A 157 -16.69 -0.76 2.26
N ARG A 158 -15.96 -1.82 1.87
CA ARG A 158 -14.91 -1.71 0.86
C ARG A 158 -15.45 -1.25 -0.49
N ALA A 159 -16.59 -1.80 -0.94
CA ALA A 159 -17.23 -1.41 -2.19
C ALA A 159 -17.72 0.04 -2.14
N GLN A 160 -18.33 0.47 -1.03
CA GLN A 160 -18.73 1.87 -0.83
C GLN A 160 -17.52 2.82 -0.88
N TRP A 161 -16.42 2.46 -0.23
CA TRP A 161 -15.20 3.26 -0.29
C TRP A 161 -14.63 3.32 -1.71
N ALA A 162 -14.55 2.18 -2.41
CA ALA A 162 -14.08 2.14 -3.78
C ALA A 162 -14.93 3.03 -4.70
N GLU A 163 -16.26 3.06 -4.52
CA GLU A 163 -17.17 3.93 -5.28
C GLU A 163 -16.87 5.42 -5.06
N LEU A 164 -16.53 5.82 -3.83
CA LEU A 164 -16.15 7.21 -3.51
C LEU A 164 -14.85 7.66 -4.18
N ILE A 165 -13.95 6.73 -4.47
CA ILE A 165 -12.64 7.00 -5.10
C ILE A 165 -12.53 6.49 -6.53
N LYS A 166 -13.62 6.06 -7.16
CA LYS A 166 -13.60 5.40 -8.48
C LYS A 166 -12.94 6.20 -9.59
N ASP A 167 -13.07 7.53 -9.55
CA ASP A 167 -12.48 8.41 -10.56
C ASP A 167 -10.98 8.68 -10.33
N LEU A 168 -10.46 8.36 -9.15
CA LEU A 168 -9.10 8.72 -8.77
C LEU A 168 -8.04 8.12 -9.69
N PRO A 169 -8.09 6.81 -10.04
CA PRO A 169 -7.10 6.23 -10.93
C PRO A 169 -7.08 6.88 -12.32
N GLY A 170 -8.27 7.09 -12.91
CA GLY A 170 -8.41 7.72 -14.23
C GLY A 170 -7.92 9.17 -14.23
N LYS A 171 -8.31 9.98 -13.25
CA LYS A 171 -7.83 11.37 -13.10
C LYS A 171 -6.32 11.44 -12.94
N SER A 172 -5.73 10.59 -12.08
CA SER A 172 -4.28 10.53 -11.88
C SER A 172 -3.54 10.13 -13.16
N ALA A 173 -4.09 9.19 -13.93
CA ALA A 173 -3.51 8.80 -15.20
C ALA A 173 -3.55 9.95 -16.22
N GLN A 174 -4.68 10.65 -16.35
CA GLN A 174 -4.81 11.81 -17.24
C GLN A 174 -3.86 12.96 -16.87
N GLU A 175 -3.66 13.24 -15.58
CA GLU A 175 -2.70 14.25 -15.13
C GLU A 175 -1.25 13.90 -15.52
N LEU A 176 -0.90 12.62 -15.51
CA LEU A 176 0.41 12.14 -15.96
C LEU A 176 0.53 12.13 -17.49
N ASP A 177 -0.53 11.76 -18.22
CA ASP A 177 -0.57 11.87 -19.69
C ASP A 177 -0.34 13.31 -20.15
N ALA A 178 -0.92 14.29 -19.47
CA ALA A 178 -0.69 15.70 -19.73
C ALA A 178 0.78 16.15 -19.52
N LYS A 179 1.55 15.38 -18.73
CA LYS A 179 2.99 15.58 -18.52
C LYS A 179 3.85 14.77 -19.50
N GLY A 180 3.22 14.06 -20.46
CA GLY A 180 3.92 13.27 -21.48
C GLY A 180 4.24 11.82 -21.09
N PHE A 181 3.66 11.30 -20.00
CA PHE A 181 3.79 9.89 -19.62
C PHE A 181 2.59 9.10 -20.17
N PRO A 182 2.76 7.85 -20.63
CA PRO A 182 1.66 7.03 -21.16
C PRO A 182 0.86 6.36 -20.01
N ALA A 183 0.39 7.15 -19.04
CA ALA A 183 -0.14 6.63 -17.79
C ALA A 183 -1.49 5.93 -17.94
N THR A 184 -2.39 6.45 -18.77
CA THR A 184 -3.66 5.78 -19.08
C THR A 184 -3.43 4.43 -19.76
N GLN A 185 -2.45 4.32 -20.66
CA GLN A 185 -2.12 3.04 -21.30
C GLN A 185 -1.55 2.04 -20.28
N VAL A 186 -0.67 2.51 -19.39
CA VAL A 186 -0.10 1.69 -18.29
C VAL A 186 -1.21 1.19 -17.38
N LEU A 187 -2.12 2.05 -16.95
CA LEU A 187 -3.24 1.70 -16.08
C LEU A 187 -4.16 0.65 -16.72
N LYS A 188 -4.53 0.83 -17.99
CA LYS A 188 -5.33 -0.16 -18.75
C LYS A 188 -4.63 -1.52 -18.84
N THR A 189 -3.32 -1.49 -19.11
CA THR A 189 -2.51 -2.70 -19.18
C THR A 189 -2.44 -3.42 -17.84
N TYR A 190 -2.25 -2.66 -16.74
CA TYR A 190 -2.25 -3.20 -15.38
C TYR A 190 -3.58 -3.88 -15.04
N ILE A 191 -4.71 -3.21 -15.27
CA ILE A 191 -6.03 -3.77 -15.00
C ILE A 191 -6.27 -5.05 -15.81
N LYS A 192 -5.87 -5.05 -17.10
CA LYS A 192 -5.95 -6.23 -17.95
C LYS A 192 -5.19 -7.41 -17.35
N PHE A 193 -3.92 -7.23 -17.00
CA PHE A 193 -3.11 -8.29 -16.41
C PHE A 193 -3.65 -8.79 -15.07
N MET A 194 -4.13 -7.89 -14.21
CA MET A 194 -4.73 -8.29 -12.94
C MET A 194 -5.98 -9.15 -13.14
N ASN A 195 -6.81 -8.82 -14.14
CA ASN A 195 -7.98 -9.63 -14.49
C ASN A 195 -7.57 -10.99 -15.06
N GLU A 196 -6.54 -11.06 -15.90
CA GLU A 196 -5.99 -12.31 -16.44
C GLU A 196 -5.45 -13.23 -15.34
N GLU A 197 -4.88 -12.65 -14.27
CA GLU A 197 -4.44 -13.37 -13.05
C GLU A 197 -5.60 -13.68 -12.07
N GLY A 198 -6.83 -13.39 -12.44
CA GLY A 198 -8.03 -13.72 -11.66
C GLY A 198 -8.36 -12.75 -10.53
N TYR A 199 -7.68 -11.58 -10.45
CA TYR A 199 -8.04 -10.56 -9.48
C TYR A 199 -9.38 -9.91 -9.82
N GLN A 200 -10.26 -9.82 -8.85
CA GLN A 200 -11.56 -9.16 -9.01
C GLN A 200 -11.52 -7.77 -8.36
N PHE A 201 -11.57 -6.74 -9.19
CA PHE A 201 -11.71 -5.38 -8.69
C PHE A 201 -13.08 -5.17 -8.06
N PRO A 202 -13.20 -4.32 -7.03
CA PRO A 202 -14.48 -4.07 -6.33
C PRO A 202 -15.52 -3.37 -7.24
N LEU A 203 -15.08 -2.77 -8.33
CA LEU A 203 -15.92 -2.11 -9.35
C LEU A 203 -15.15 -1.94 -10.66
N ASP A 204 -15.87 -1.59 -11.74
CA ASP A 204 -15.27 -1.18 -13.01
C ASP A 204 -14.82 0.27 -12.91
N TYR A 205 -13.54 0.53 -13.10
CA TYR A 205 -12.99 1.88 -13.04
C TYR A 205 -13.16 2.61 -14.38
N PRO A 206 -13.66 3.85 -14.38
CA PRO A 206 -13.73 4.67 -15.60
C PRO A 206 -12.32 5.13 -16.03
N LEU A 207 -11.91 4.76 -17.26
CA LEU A 207 -10.57 5.01 -17.81
C LEU A 207 -10.63 5.72 -19.18
#